data_85ee94b44497ab8637a12839691f5ece
#
_entry.id   85ee94b44497ab8637a12839691f5ece
#
_cell.length_a   1.000
_cell.length_b   1.000
_cell.length_c   1.000
_cell.angle_alpha   90.00
_cell.angle_beta   90.00
_cell.angle_gamma   90.00
#
_symmetry.space_group_name_H-M   'P 1'
#
loop_
_entity.id
_entity.type
_entity.pdbx_description
1 polymer ?
#
loop_
_entity_poly.entity_id
_entity_poly.type
_entity_poly.pdbx_seq_one_letter_code
_entity_poly.pdbx_strand_id
1 'polypeptide(L)'
;MIRMLLIGCLLLLSACASQPPLPSKNPVLSLPLQLHVQREGGGIRWSMMDPLGIPQARQMLINGAWQADGLLPPNPQARELFAALLFALTSADEVSRLYPGTQEMDLIRTLPSHWKITYHSSLVFRVDVIGQHLTYHISPLGAAR
;
A
#
# COMPACT_ATOMS: atom_id res chain seq x y z
N MET A 1 -58.61 -26.28 -11.49
CA MET A 1 -57.50 -26.70 -10.60
C MET A 1 -56.15 -26.22 -11.07
N ILE A 2 -55.79 -26.36 -12.34
CA ILE A 2 -54.48 -25.91 -12.88
C ILE A 2 -54.22 -24.40 -12.73
N ARG A 3 -55.25 -23.56 -12.86
CA ARG A 3 -55.13 -22.10 -12.69
C ARG A 3 -54.83 -21.65 -11.26
N MET A 4 -55.32 -22.37 -10.26
CA MET A 4 -54.98 -22.09 -8.86
C MET A 4 -53.59 -22.54 -8.47
N LEU A 5 -53.09 -23.60 -9.11
CA LEU A 5 -51.70 -24.07 -8.88
C LEU A 5 -50.66 -23.12 -9.46
N LEU A 6 -50.98 -22.48 -10.60
CA LEU A 6 -50.07 -21.46 -11.22
C LEU A 6 -49.98 -20.18 -10.39
N ILE A 7 -51.07 -19.76 -9.73
CA ILE A 7 -51.05 -18.58 -8.85
C ILE A 7 -50.24 -18.84 -7.56
N GLY A 8 -50.32 -20.06 -7.03
CA GLY A 8 -49.54 -20.48 -5.86
C GLY A 8 -48.03 -20.50 -6.11
N CYS A 9 -47.60 -20.92 -7.33
CA CYS A 9 -46.19 -20.90 -7.70
C CYS A 9 -45.60 -19.48 -7.91
N LEU A 10 -46.44 -18.52 -8.33
CA LEU A 10 -45.96 -17.13 -8.55
C LEU A 10 -45.72 -16.36 -7.26
N LEU A 11 -46.32 -16.77 -6.16
CA LEU A 11 -46.15 -16.12 -4.85
C LEU A 11 -44.93 -16.60 -4.07
N LEU A 12 -44.27 -17.66 -4.52
CA LEU A 12 -43.08 -18.20 -3.85
C LEU A 12 -41.73 -17.58 -4.36
N LEU A 13 -41.78 -16.74 -5.39
CA LEU A 13 -40.58 -16.14 -6.00
C LEU A 13 -40.21 -14.75 -5.45
N SER A 14 -40.94 -14.25 -4.44
CA SER A 14 -40.63 -12.94 -3.84
C SER A 14 -39.83 -13.02 -2.53
N ALA A 15 -39.07 -14.09 -2.33
CA ALA A 15 -38.01 -14.08 -1.33
C ALA A 15 -36.81 -13.32 -1.89
N CYS A 16 -36.93 -11.99 -2.04
CA CYS A 16 -35.77 -11.13 -2.10
C CYS A 16 -35.06 -11.28 -0.76
N ALA A 17 -34.04 -12.10 -0.72
CA ALA A 17 -33.06 -12.07 0.36
C ALA A 17 -32.43 -10.67 0.35
N SER A 18 -32.96 -9.76 1.18
CA SER A 18 -32.28 -8.51 1.50
C SER A 18 -30.99 -8.89 2.23
N GLN A 19 -29.88 -8.90 1.48
CA GLN A 19 -28.57 -9.00 2.11
C GLN A 19 -28.46 -7.84 3.10
N PRO A 20 -28.09 -8.12 4.35
CA PRO A 20 -27.82 -7.03 5.29
C PRO A 20 -26.74 -6.14 4.66
N PRO A 21 -26.87 -4.81 4.75
CA PRO A 21 -25.87 -3.90 4.23
C PRO A 21 -24.52 -4.29 4.85
N LEU A 22 -23.52 -4.55 4.00
CA LEU A 22 -22.15 -4.74 4.44
C LEU A 22 -21.77 -3.53 5.30
N PRO A 23 -21.13 -3.73 6.46
CA PRO A 23 -20.69 -2.60 7.27
C PRO A 23 -19.83 -1.68 6.42
N SER A 24 -20.22 -0.43 6.32
CA SER A 24 -19.55 0.59 5.49
C SER A 24 -18.17 0.99 6.00
N LYS A 25 -17.75 0.45 7.13
CA LYS A 25 -16.39 0.43 7.64
C LYS A 25 -15.95 -1.01 7.66
N ASN A 26 -15.28 -1.44 6.59
CA ASN A 26 -14.36 -2.54 6.74
C ASN A 26 -13.46 -2.16 7.93
N PRO A 27 -13.37 -2.96 9.00
CA PRO A 27 -12.21 -2.85 9.86
C PRO A 27 -11.05 -3.02 8.88
N VAL A 28 -10.26 -1.97 8.69
CA VAL A 28 -9.00 -2.09 7.98
C VAL A 28 -8.22 -3.08 8.81
N LEU A 29 -8.32 -4.35 8.44
CA LEU A 29 -7.45 -5.37 8.96
C LEU A 29 -6.09 -4.99 8.44
N SER A 30 -5.37 -4.17 9.20
CA SER A 30 -4.00 -3.78 8.89
C SER A 30 -3.13 -5.00 9.15
N LEU A 31 -3.19 -5.96 8.22
CA LEU A 31 -2.26 -7.07 8.20
C LEU A 31 -0.87 -6.47 7.94
N PRO A 32 0.15 -6.87 8.72
CA PRO A 32 1.50 -6.42 8.47
C PRO A 32 1.93 -6.89 7.09
N LEU A 33 2.15 -5.96 6.18
CA LEU A 33 2.69 -6.24 4.85
C LEU A 33 4.21 -6.37 4.96
N GLN A 34 4.78 -7.32 4.24
CA GLN A 34 6.21 -7.52 4.12
C GLN A 34 6.72 -6.83 2.86
N LEU A 35 7.73 -5.99 3.01
CA LEU A 35 8.41 -5.36 1.89
C LEU A 35 9.77 -6.03 1.67
N HIS A 36 10.01 -6.47 0.44
CA HIS A 36 11.27 -7.02 0.00
C HIS A 36 11.87 -6.11 -1.07
N VAL A 37 13.11 -5.69 -0.85
CA VAL A 37 13.87 -4.87 -1.79
C VAL A 37 15.11 -5.65 -2.20
N GLN A 38 15.20 -5.99 -3.47
CA GLN A 38 16.25 -6.85 -4.02
C GLN A 38 16.92 -6.21 -5.22
N ARG A 39 18.25 -6.29 -5.28
CA ARG A 39 19.00 -5.86 -6.46
C ARG A 39 18.99 -6.97 -7.50
N GLU A 40 18.54 -6.65 -8.70
CA GLU A 40 18.44 -7.60 -9.82
C GLU A 40 18.81 -6.92 -11.14
N GLY A 41 19.64 -7.57 -11.94
CA GLY A 41 19.82 -7.36 -13.39
C GLY A 41 19.83 -5.91 -13.90
N GLY A 42 20.44 -4.97 -13.18
CA GLY A 42 20.50 -3.55 -13.59
C GLY A 42 19.42 -2.67 -12.95
N GLY A 43 18.63 -3.20 -12.02
CA GLY A 43 17.61 -2.45 -11.29
C GLY A 43 17.45 -2.92 -9.86
N ILE A 44 16.46 -2.36 -9.20
CA ILE A 44 16.06 -2.75 -7.84
C ILE A 44 14.60 -3.17 -7.89
N ARG A 45 14.32 -4.42 -7.52
CA ARG A 45 12.96 -4.93 -7.38
C ARG A 45 12.41 -4.60 -6.01
N TRP A 46 11.22 -4.02 -6.02
CA TRP A 46 10.41 -3.75 -4.85
C TRP A 46 9.19 -4.65 -4.88
N SER A 47 9.00 -5.46 -3.85
CA SER A 47 7.90 -6.41 -3.76
C SER A 47 7.20 -6.24 -2.42
N MET A 48 5.88 -6.15 -2.43
CA MET A 48 5.04 -6.10 -1.25
C MET A 48 4.24 -7.40 -1.19
N MET A 49 4.31 -8.11 -0.08
CA MET A 49 3.66 -9.38 0.15
C MET A 49 2.80 -9.31 1.41
N ASP A 50 1.73 -10.09 1.45
CA ASP A 50 0.97 -10.31 2.67
C ASP A 50 1.71 -11.28 3.63
N PRO A 51 1.21 -11.50 4.86
CA PRO A 51 1.83 -12.42 5.80
C PRO A 51 1.91 -13.87 5.34
N LEU A 52 1.14 -14.26 4.34
CA LEU A 52 1.14 -15.59 3.75
C LEU A 52 2.14 -15.72 2.59
N GLY A 53 2.84 -14.63 2.26
CA GLY A 53 3.81 -14.58 1.16
C GLY A 53 3.17 -14.37 -0.21
N ILE A 54 1.88 -13.98 -0.26
CA ILE A 54 1.19 -13.70 -1.53
C ILE A 54 1.58 -12.29 -2.00
N PRO A 55 2.14 -12.14 -3.22
CA PRO A 55 2.52 -10.84 -3.75
C PRO A 55 1.30 -9.94 -3.96
N GLN A 56 1.34 -8.73 -3.39
CA GLN A 56 0.31 -7.71 -3.52
C GLN A 56 0.70 -6.63 -4.53
N ALA A 57 1.98 -6.36 -4.65
CA ALA A 57 2.53 -5.41 -5.61
C ALA A 57 4.01 -5.72 -5.91
N ARG A 58 4.42 -5.44 -7.15
CA ARG A 58 5.81 -5.57 -7.60
C ARG A 58 6.14 -4.46 -8.58
N GLN A 59 7.32 -3.86 -8.41
CA GLN A 59 7.83 -2.80 -9.29
C GLN A 59 9.35 -2.94 -9.43
N MET A 60 9.85 -2.56 -10.58
CA MET A 60 11.29 -2.40 -10.82
C MET A 60 11.64 -0.91 -10.81
N LEU A 61 12.70 -0.55 -10.12
CA LEU A 61 13.32 0.75 -10.22
C LEU A 61 14.58 0.62 -11.10
N ILE A 62 14.53 1.18 -12.30
CA ILE A 62 15.62 1.11 -13.29
C ILE A 62 15.98 2.53 -13.71
N ASN A 63 17.24 2.92 -13.51
CA ASN A 63 17.72 4.27 -13.85
C ASN A 63 16.85 5.41 -13.27
N GLY A 64 16.35 5.24 -12.05
CA GLY A 64 15.50 6.22 -11.38
C GLY A 64 14.02 6.23 -11.83
N ALA A 65 13.62 5.35 -12.73
CA ALA A 65 12.25 5.23 -13.22
C ALA A 65 11.57 3.96 -12.71
N TRP A 66 10.33 4.09 -12.24
CA TRP A 66 9.50 2.96 -11.84
C TRP A 66 8.88 2.28 -13.06
N GLN A 67 9.04 0.96 -13.12
CA GLN A 67 8.49 0.12 -14.19
C GLN A 67 7.72 -1.06 -13.59
N ALA A 68 6.61 -1.45 -14.23
CA ALA A 68 5.94 -2.69 -13.91
C ALA A 68 6.82 -3.89 -14.30
N ASP A 69 6.86 -4.94 -13.50
CA ASP A 69 7.63 -6.15 -13.81
C ASP A 69 6.85 -7.17 -14.67
N GLY A 70 5.63 -6.84 -15.05
CA GLY A 70 4.79 -7.65 -15.94
C GLY A 70 4.09 -8.85 -15.27
N LEU A 71 4.36 -9.12 -13.99
CA LEU A 71 3.78 -10.26 -13.27
C LEU A 71 2.50 -9.92 -12.50
N LEU A 72 2.35 -8.66 -12.08
CA LEU A 72 1.18 -8.17 -11.37
C LEU A 72 0.65 -6.91 -12.05
N PRO A 73 -0.67 -6.66 -11.98
CA PRO A 73 -1.24 -5.42 -12.47
C PRO A 73 -0.66 -4.23 -11.70
N PRO A 74 -0.61 -3.03 -12.32
CA PRO A 74 -0.15 -1.82 -11.67
C PRO A 74 -0.94 -1.53 -10.39
N ASN A 75 -0.22 -1.21 -9.31
CA ASN A 75 -0.81 -0.81 -8.03
C ASN A 75 -0.28 0.59 -7.68
N PRO A 76 -1.04 1.66 -7.97
CA PRO A 76 -0.63 3.04 -7.73
C PRO A 76 -0.35 3.34 -6.26
N GLN A 77 -1.12 2.77 -5.32
CA GLN A 77 -0.93 2.96 -3.89
C GLN A 77 0.40 2.35 -3.41
N ALA A 78 0.72 1.15 -3.88
CA ALA A 78 2.00 0.53 -3.57
C ALA A 78 3.18 1.28 -4.19
N ARG A 79 3.03 1.80 -5.42
CA ARG A 79 4.05 2.64 -6.05
C ARG A 79 4.33 3.90 -5.24
N GLU A 80 3.29 4.55 -4.75
CA GLU A 80 3.41 5.73 -3.90
C GLU A 80 4.17 5.40 -2.61
N LEU A 81 3.83 4.29 -1.96
CA LEU A 81 4.56 3.82 -0.78
C LEU A 81 6.03 3.51 -1.09
N PHE A 82 6.33 2.82 -2.19
CA PHE A 82 7.71 2.52 -2.59
C PHE A 82 8.52 3.80 -2.84
N ALA A 83 7.92 4.79 -3.49
CA ALA A 83 8.56 6.09 -3.71
C ALA A 83 8.81 6.84 -2.38
N ALA A 84 7.85 6.82 -1.47
CA ALA A 84 8.00 7.42 -0.13
C ALA A 84 9.09 6.72 0.69
N LEU A 85 9.21 5.39 0.58
CA LEU A 85 10.27 4.63 1.25
C LEU A 85 11.64 4.91 0.65
N LEU A 86 11.75 5.04 -0.67
CA LEU A 86 12.99 5.44 -1.33
C LEU A 86 13.44 6.83 -0.84
N PHE A 87 12.52 7.79 -0.75
CA PHE A 87 12.76 9.11 -0.17
C PHE A 87 13.21 9.01 1.30
N ALA A 88 12.54 8.21 2.11
CA ALA A 88 12.87 8.04 3.53
C ALA A 88 14.27 7.44 3.74
N LEU A 89 14.67 6.49 2.88
CA LEU A 89 15.94 5.78 2.97
C LEU A 89 17.10 6.49 2.23
N THR A 90 16.81 7.56 1.50
CA THR A 90 17.84 8.39 0.85
C THR A 90 18.68 9.09 1.92
N SER A 91 19.99 9.08 1.75
CA SER A 91 20.92 9.72 2.69
C SER A 91 20.72 11.25 2.78
N ALA A 92 21.04 11.83 3.91
CA ALA A 92 20.84 13.27 4.16
C ALA A 92 21.67 14.16 3.21
N ASP A 93 22.84 13.69 2.79
CA ASP A 93 23.72 14.40 1.85
C ASP A 93 23.21 14.38 0.40
N GLU A 94 22.37 13.41 0.04
CA GLU A 94 21.82 13.27 -1.30
C GLU A 94 20.38 13.76 -1.45
N VAL A 95 19.61 13.77 -0.35
CA VAL A 95 18.16 13.99 -0.41
C VAL A 95 17.78 15.35 -1.01
N SER A 96 18.51 16.42 -0.66
CA SER A 96 18.22 17.76 -1.19
C SER A 96 18.48 17.88 -2.69
N ARG A 97 19.45 17.12 -3.20
CA ARG A 97 19.77 17.07 -4.63
C ARG A 97 18.75 16.25 -5.42
N LEU A 98 18.33 15.10 -4.87
CA LEU A 98 17.41 14.18 -5.54
C LEU A 98 15.94 14.60 -5.39
N TYR A 99 15.61 15.25 -4.29
CA TYR A 99 14.26 15.73 -3.96
C TYR A 99 14.29 17.21 -3.59
N PRO A 100 14.35 18.11 -4.57
CA PRO A 100 14.37 19.56 -4.32
C PRO A 100 13.14 19.99 -3.50
N GLY A 101 13.33 20.87 -2.53
CA GLY A 101 12.28 21.33 -1.62
C GLY A 101 12.09 20.46 -0.37
N THR A 102 12.92 19.44 -0.18
CA THR A 102 12.93 18.66 1.07
C THR A 102 13.24 19.57 2.26
N GLN A 103 12.47 19.39 3.32
CA GLN A 103 12.67 20.03 4.62
C GLN A 103 13.05 18.97 5.65
N GLU A 104 14.10 19.21 6.41
CA GLU A 104 14.53 18.35 7.51
C GLU A 104 14.57 19.16 8.81
N MET A 105 13.92 18.63 9.84
CA MET A 105 13.89 19.21 11.19
C MET A 105 13.86 18.06 12.21
N ASP A 106 14.91 17.97 13.03
CA ASP A 106 15.08 16.91 14.02
C ASP A 106 14.94 15.51 13.40
N LEU A 107 13.93 14.76 13.84
CA LEU A 107 13.61 13.42 13.35
C LEU A 107 12.52 13.42 12.27
N ILE A 108 12.29 14.55 11.61
CA ILE A 108 11.24 14.70 10.60
C ILE A 108 11.86 15.13 9.28
N ARG A 109 11.53 14.41 8.22
CA ARG A 109 11.83 14.77 6.83
C ARG A 109 10.52 14.94 6.08
N THR A 110 10.35 16.06 5.40
CA THR A 110 9.13 16.37 4.66
C THR A 110 9.46 16.77 3.23
N LEU A 111 8.76 16.15 2.28
CA LEU A 111 8.62 16.67 0.93
C LEU A 111 7.20 17.26 0.82
N PRO A 112 7.06 18.60 0.80
CA PRO A 112 5.75 19.26 0.84
C PRO A 112 4.78 18.72 -0.20
N SER A 113 3.51 18.54 0.19
CA SER A 113 2.43 17.97 -0.63
C SER A 113 2.57 16.50 -1.02
N HIS A 114 3.67 15.83 -0.65
CA HIS A 114 3.91 14.43 -0.95
C HIS A 114 3.99 13.59 0.32
N TRP A 115 5.08 13.66 1.07
CA TRP A 115 5.35 12.75 2.19
C TRP A 115 5.90 13.48 3.41
N LYS A 116 5.52 12.97 4.57
CA LYS A 116 6.16 13.32 5.83
C LYS A 116 6.66 12.05 6.48
N ILE A 117 7.95 11.98 6.76
CA ILE A 117 8.61 10.86 7.42
C ILE A 117 8.94 11.29 8.85
N THR A 118 8.53 10.49 9.82
CA THR A 118 8.90 10.69 11.23
C THR A 118 9.74 9.52 11.68
N TYR A 119 11.02 9.75 11.95
CA TYR A 119 11.98 8.70 12.32
C TYR A 119 11.94 8.44 13.82
N HIS A 120 11.99 7.15 14.20
CA HIS A 120 12.36 6.68 15.54
C HIS A 120 13.80 6.15 15.53
N SER A 121 14.22 5.58 14.39
CA SER A 121 15.60 5.22 14.06
C SER A 121 15.74 5.19 12.53
N SER A 122 16.92 4.88 12.02
CA SER A 122 17.16 4.84 10.57
C SER A 122 16.29 3.85 9.81
N LEU A 123 15.80 2.78 10.46
CA LEU A 123 14.98 1.73 9.87
C LEU A 123 13.60 1.58 10.54
N VAL A 124 13.29 2.39 11.55
CA VAL A 124 11.99 2.41 12.21
C VAL A 124 11.41 3.80 12.09
N PHE A 125 10.39 3.95 11.29
CA PHE A 125 9.80 5.26 11.02
C PHE A 125 8.34 5.15 10.55
N ARG A 126 7.65 6.28 10.60
CA ARG A 126 6.31 6.46 10.09
C ARG A 126 6.35 7.24 8.78
N VAL A 127 5.56 6.82 7.82
CA VAL A 127 5.34 7.50 6.54
C VAL A 127 3.91 7.99 6.49
N ASP A 128 3.72 9.29 6.38
CA ASP A 128 2.41 9.91 6.12
C ASP A 128 2.38 10.36 4.65
N VAL A 129 1.46 9.80 3.86
CA VAL A 129 1.19 10.21 2.46
C VAL A 129 0.16 11.32 2.48
N ILE A 130 0.61 12.56 2.33
CA ILE A 130 -0.18 13.77 2.63
C ILE A 130 -1.46 13.84 1.78
N GLY A 131 -1.35 13.63 0.48
CA GLY A 131 -2.47 13.75 -0.46
C GLY A 131 -3.52 12.65 -0.36
N GLN A 132 -3.20 11.51 0.28
CA GLN A 132 -4.07 10.33 0.39
C GLN A 132 -4.57 10.09 1.80
N HIS A 133 -4.11 10.84 2.80
CA HIS A 133 -4.39 10.64 4.23
C HIS A 133 -4.09 9.21 4.70
N LEU A 134 -3.04 8.61 4.17
CA LEU A 134 -2.58 7.27 4.52
C LEU A 134 -1.33 7.36 5.39
N THR A 135 -1.27 6.49 6.39
CA THR A 135 -0.13 6.37 7.31
C THR A 135 0.36 4.93 7.33
N TYR A 136 1.67 4.76 7.21
CA TYR A 136 2.35 3.46 7.29
C TYR A 136 3.38 3.48 8.41
N HIS A 137 3.48 2.38 9.16
CA HIS A 137 4.52 2.16 10.14
C HIS A 137 5.52 1.15 9.59
N ILE A 138 6.77 1.53 9.54
CA ILE A 138 7.86 0.75 8.94
C ILE A 138 8.79 0.28 10.05
N SER A 139 9.14 -0.99 10.01
CA SER A 139 10.14 -1.61 10.89
C SER A 139 10.82 -2.78 10.19
N PRO A 140 12.06 -3.13 10.56
CA PRO A 140 12.72 -4.31 10.03
C PRO A 140 11.96 -5.60 10.34
N LEU A 141 12.01 -6.57 9.42
CA LEU A 141 11.49 -7.91 9.68
C LEU A 141 12.23 -8.53 10.86
N GLY A 142 11.48 -9.05 11.82
CA GLY A 142 12.02 -9.66 13.05
C GLY A 142 12.27 -8.69 14.20
N ALA A 143 12.05 -7.39 14.04
CA ALA A 143 12.16 -6.41 15.12
C ALA A 143 10.92 -6.35 16.05
N ALA A 144 9.86 -7.03 15.70
CA ALA A 144 8.64 -7.08 16.51
C ALA A 144 8.72 -8.19 17.55
N ARG A 145 9.32 -7.92 18.70
CA ARG A 145 9.08 -8.59 19.98
C ARG A 145 9.08 -7.59 21.12
#